data_df654bb0d9795a5a358f878842f2dc53
#
_entry.id   df654bb0d9795a5a358f878842f2dc53
#
_cell.length_a   1.000
_cell.length_b   1.000
_cell.length_c   1.000
_cell.angle_alpha   90.00
_cell.angle_beta   90.00
_cell.angle_gamma   90.00
#
_symmetry.space_group_name_H-M   'P 1'
#
loop_
_entity.id
_entity.type
_entity.pdbx_description
1 polymer ?
#
loop_
_entity_poly.entity_id
_entity_poly.type
_entity_poly.pdbx_seq_one_letter_code
_entity_poly.pdbx_strand_id
1 'polypeptide(L)' 'MPGVVKLCGMRTAEDALAAAAAGADFIGLVFAPSPRRVTLEQAVTICRAVRTVTQPPRIVGLFVDAPVEEMQQVAALLEL' A
#
# COMPACT_ATOMS: atom_id res chain seq x y z
N MET A 1 4.24 25.16 -4.62
CA MET A 1 3.50 24.03 -5.17
C MET A 1 3.92 22.75 -4.51
N PRO A 2 3.00 22.00 -3.97
CA PRO A 2 3.35 20.74 -3.36
C PRO A 2 3.77 19.72 -4.41
N GLY A 3 4.83 19.01 -4.13
CA GLY A 3 5.20 17.86 -4.93
C GLY A 3 4.32 16.66 -4.62
N VAL A 4 4.59 15.56 -5.29
CA VAL A 4 3.96 14.29 -5.01
C VAL A 4 4.70 13.62 -3.86
N VAL A 5 3.95 13.16 -2.86
CA VAL A 5 4.54 12.47 -1.69
C VAL A 5 4.13 11.01 -1.72
N LYS A 6 5.14 10.13 -1.72
CA LYS A 6 4.96 8.69 -1.65
C LYS A 6 5.64 8.17 -0.39
N LEU A 7 4.89 7.47 0.45
CA LEU A 7 5.42 6.82 1.63
C LEU A 7 5.33 5.31 1.45
N CYS A 8 6.48 4.64 1.51
CA CYS A 8 6.58 3.20 1.28
C CYS A 8 6.84 2.45 2.58
N GLY A 9 6.49 1.17 2.58
CA GLY A 9 6.84 0.28 3.67
C GLY A 9 5.87 0.30 4.83
N MET A 10 4.63 0.69 4.60
CA MET A 10 3.58 0.59 5.62
C MET A 10 3.27 -0.87 5.91
N ARG A 11 3.20 -1.25 7.18
CA ARG A 11 2.88 -2.61 7.60
C ARG A 11 1.63 -2.73 8.44
N THR A 12 1.10 -1.62 8.93
CA THR A 12 -0.11 -1.60 9.76
C THR A 12 -1.10 -0.60 9.21
N ALA A 13 -2.38 -0.81 9.51
CA ALA A 13 -3.42 0.14 9.18
C ALA A 13 -3.19 1.49 9.87
N GLU A 14 -2.68 1.46 11.10
CA GLU A 14 -2.38 2.66 11.86
C GLU A 14 -1.33 3.54 11.15
N ASP A 15 -0.23 2.93 10.69
CA ASP A 15 0.79 3.65 9.96
C ASP A 15 0.26 4.23 8.65
N ALA A 16 -0.55 3.44 7.94
CA ALA A 16 -1.13 3.87 6.66
C ALA A 16 -2.10 5.03 6.86
N LEU A 17 -2.91 5.00 7.91
CA LEU A 17 -3.83 6.10 8.22
C LEU A 17 -3.07 7.35 8.64
N ALA A 18 -1.97 7.21 9.37
CA ALA A 18 -1.11 8.34 9.72
C ALA A 18 -0.50 8.98 8.47
N ALA A 19 -0.06 8.16 7.52
CA ALA A 19 0.46 8.65 6.23
C ALA A 19 -0.61 9.40 5.43
N ALA A 20 -1.82 8.87 5.40
CA ALA A 20 -2.96 9.52 4.72
C ALA A 20 -3.28 10.86 5.39
N ALA A 21 -3.28 10.92 6.72
CA ALA A 21 -3.52 12.15 7.47
C ALA A 21 -2.43 13.19 7.23
N ALA A 22 -1.20 12.75 6.97
CA ALA A 22 -0.08 13.63 6.66
C ALA A 22 -0.10 14.13 5.21
N GLY A 23 -1.05 13.69 4.39
CA GLY A 23 -1.21 14.18 3.02
C GLY A 23 -0.44 13.39 1.98
N ALA A 24 -0.11 12.13 2.24
CA ALA A 24 0.55 11.29 1.25
C ALA A 24 -0.36 11.10 0.03
N ASP A 25 0.23 11.18 -1.16
CA ASP A 25 -0.49 10.91 -2.42
C ASP A 25 -0.49 9.43 -2.75
N PHE A 26 0.56 8.72 -2.36
CA PHE A 26 0.73 7.29 -2.60
C PHE A 26 1.24 6.59 -1.34
N ILE A 27 0.76 5.38 -1.13
CA ILE A 27 1.27 4.48 -0.09
C ILE A 27 1.78 3.23 -0.78
N GLY A 28 3.02 2.85 -0.50
CA GLY A 28 3.64 1.65 -1.05
C GLY A 28 3.58 0.49 -0.07
N LEU A 29 3.11 -0.65 -0.54
CA LEU A 29 3.11 -1.92 0.20
C LEU A 29 4.14 -2.84 -0.42
N VAL A 30 5.06 -3.34 0.41
CA VAL A 30 6.19 -4.14 -0.05
C VAL A 30 5.84 -5.62 0.02
N PHE A 31 5.83 -6.29 -1.13
CA PHE A 31 5.62 -7.73 -1.24
C PHE A 31 6.91 -8.49 -1.53
N ALA A 32 8.00 -7.77 -1.72
CA ALA A 32 9.32 -8.35 -1.92
C ALA A 32 9.96 -8.73 -0.58
N PRO A 33 10.94 -9.65 -0.57
CA PRO A 33 11.69 -9.95 0.66
C PRO A 33 12.35 -8.70 1.21
N SER A 34 11.96 -8.30 2.43
CA SER A 34 12.39 -7.05 3.04
C SER A 34 11.92 -7.04 4.49
N PRO A 35 12.60 -6.31 5.40
CA PRO A 35 12.07 -6.11 6.75
C PRO A 35 10.70 -5.43 6.77
N ARG A 36 10.32 -4.78 5.68
CA ARG A 36 9.02 -4.10 5.58
C ARG A 36 7.99 -4.86 4.75
N ARG A 37 8.29 -6.12 4.44
CA ARG A 37 7.36 -6.95 3.70
C ARG A 37 6.05 -7.12 4.47
N VAL A 38 4.93 -6.96 3.75
CA VAL A 38 3.61 -7.24 4.30
C VAL A 38 3.10 -8.59 3.81
N THR A 39 2.28 -9.22 4.62
CA THR A 39 1.49 -10.37 4.17
C THR A 39 0.29 -9.86 3.38
N LEU A 40 -0.32 -10.74 2.60
CA LEU A 40 -1.54 -10.39 1.88
C LEU A 40 -2.64 -9.96 2.85
N GLU A 41 -2.74 -10.62 3.98
CA GLU A 41 -3.72 -10.30 5.02
C GLU A 41 -3.51 -8.90 5.59
N GLN A 42 -2.26 -8.54 5.89
CA GLN A 42 -1.92 -7.18 6.32
C GLN A 42 -2.27 -6.16 5.25
N ALA A 43 -1.97 -6.46 3.99
CA ALA A 43 -2.26 -5.57 2.88
C ALA A 43 -3.76 -5.32 2.72
N VAL A 44 -4.59 -6.34 2.85
CA VAL A 44 -6.05 -6.20 2.80
C VAL A 44 -6.53 -5.28 3.92
N THR A 45 -6.04 -5.47 5.13
CA THR A 45 -6.39 -4.63 6.28
C THR A 45 -6.01 -3.17 6.04
N ILE A 46 -4.80 -2.93 5.54
CA ILE A 46 -4.31 -1.59 5.22
C ILE A 46 -5.18 -0.93 4.15
N CYS A 47 -5.46 -1.63 3.06
CA CYS A 47 -6.26 -1.09 1.96
C CYS A 47 -7.68 -0.72 2.42
N ARG A 48 -8.30 -1.56 3.22
CA ARG A 48 -9.63 -1.27 3.76
C ARG A 48 -9.62 -0.03 4.65
N ALA A 49 -8.64 0.09 5.53
CA ALA A 49 -8.51 1.23 6.42
C ALA A 49 -8.31 2.54 5.64
N VAL A 50 -7.40 2.52 4.68
CA VAL A 50 -7.06 3.71 3.89
C VAL A 50 -8.26 4.19 3.08
N ARG A 51 -9.07 3.28 2.57
CA ARG A 51 -10.23 3.64 1.75
C ARG A 51 -11.37 4.28 2.53
N THR A 52 -11.28 4.31 3.85
CA THR A 52 -12.29 4.99 4.69
C THR A 52 -12.09 6.49 4.81
N VAL A 53 -10.90 7.01 4.45
CA VAL A 53 -10.64 8.44 4.54
C VAL A 53 -11.24 9.18 3.35
N THR A 54 -11.48 10.50 3.52
CA THR A 54 -12.19 11.32 2.51
C THR A 54 -11.46 11.40 1.19
N GLN A 55 -10.14 11.55 1.21
CA GLN A 55 -9.29 11.60 0.03
C GLN A 55 -8.17 10.59 0.17
N PRO A 56 -8.47 9.32 -0.10
CA PRO A 56 -7.49 8.28 0.15
C PRO A 56 -6.29 8.38 -0.80
N PRO A 57 -5.08 8.14 -0.31
CA PRO A 57 -3.92 7.99 -1.18
C PRO A 57 -4.09 6.75 -2.06
N ARG A 58 -3.41 6.74 -3.19
CA ARG A 58 -3.35 5.56 -4.04
C ARG A 58 -2.40 4.54 -3.43
N ILE A 59 -2.73 3.28 -3.60
CA ILE A 59 -1.93 2.20 -3.05
C ILE A 59 -1.16 1.55 -4.18
N VAL A 60 0.16 1.40 -3.98
CA VAL A 60 1.08 0.83 -4.96
C VAL A 60 1.72 -0.42 -4.36
N GLY A 61 1.61 -1.54 -5.05
CA GLY A 61 2.32 -2.75 -4.66
C GLY A 61 3.71 -2.78 -5.26
N LEU A 62 4.70 -3.13 -4.45
CA LEU A 62 6.10 -3.24 -4.85
C LEU A 62 6.50 -4.71 -4.85
N PHE A 63 6.91 -5.22 -6.01
CA PHE A 63 7.31 -6.61 -6.22
C PHE A 63 8.74 -6.66 -6.75
N VAL A 64 9.43 -7.77 -6.47
CA VAL A 64 10.75 -8.06 -7.05
C VAL A 64 10.72 -9.52 -7.51
N ASP A 65 11.01 -9.75 -8.78
CA ASP A 65 11.09 -11.07 -9.39
C ASP A 65 9.82 -11.93 -9.16
N ALA A 66 8.66 -11.29 -9.03
CA ALA A 66 7.41 -12.00 -8.87
C ALA A 66 6.83 -12.38 -10.23
N PRO A 67 6.18 -13.56 -10.35
CA PRO A 67 5.47 -13.89 -11.58
C PRO A 67 4.34 -12.91 -11.86
N VAL A 68 4.08 -12.65 -13.13
CA VAL A 68 3.01 -11.72 -13.53
C VAL A 68 1.67 -12.15 -12.97
N GLU A 69 1.40 -13.46 -12.95
CA GLU A 69 0.14 -14.00 -12.42
C GLU A 69 -0.04 -13.66 -10.93
N GLU A 70 1.04 -13.72 -10.16
CA GLU A 70 1.00 -13.36 -8.74
C GLU A 70 0.68 -11.88 -8.57
N MET A 71 1.36 -11.02 -9.33
CA MET A 71 1.10 -9.58 -9.27
C MET A 71 -0.34 -9.25 -9.66
N GLN A 72 -0.87 -9.92 -10.68
CA GLN A 72 -2.26 -9.72 -11.11
C GLN A 72 -3.26 -10.19 -10.06
N GLN A 73 -3.01 -11.31 -9.39
CA GLN A 73 -3.87 -11.81 -8.33
C GLN A 73 -3.90 -10.85 -7.14
N VAL A 74 -2.74 -10.35 -6.74
CA VAL A 74 -2.65 -9.39 -5.64
C VAL A 74 -3.36 -8.09 -6.01
N ALA A 75 -3.11 -7.58 -7.21
CA ALA A 75 -3.76 -6.35 -7.67
C ALA A 75 -5.27 -6.47 -7.69
N ALA A 76 -5.79 -7.60 -8.16
CA ALA A 76 -7.24 -7.85 -8.20
C ALA A 76 -7.83 -7.94 -6.80
N LEU A 77 -7.16 -8.65 -5.88
CA LEU A 77 -7.63 -8.84 -4.52
C LEU A 77 -7.66 -7.52 -3.74
N LEU A 78 -6.67 -6.67 -3.94
CA LEU A 78 -6.56 -5.37 -3.28
C LEU A 78 -7.26 -4.25 -4.05
N GLU A 79 -7.80 -4.54 -5.21
CA GLU A 79 -8.45 -3.56 -6.09
C GLU A 79 -7.51 -2.40 -6.46
N LEU A 80 -6.30 -2.74 -6.78
CA LEU A 80 -5.28 -1.76 -7.20
C LEU A 80 -5.47 -1.30 -8.63
#